data_c0dc7d1ff80392b734ae15efe4e9647f
#
_entry.id   c0dc7d1ff80392b734ae15efe4e9647f
#
_cell.length_a   1.000
_cell.length_b   1.000
_cell.length_c   1.000
_cell.angle_alpha   90.00
_cell.angle_beta   90.00
_cell.angle_gamma   90.00
#
_symmetry.space_group_name_H-M   'P 1'
#
loop_
_entity.id
_entity.type
_entity.pdbx_description
1 polymer ?
#
loop_
_entity_poly.entity_id
_entity_poly.type
_entity_poly.pdbx_seq_one_letter_code
_entity_poly.pdbx_strand_id
1 'polypeptide(L)'
;MNMNDPIASLLGGWSIELNLYSVLLRVAVSVVFAAIIGCERASKRHAAGQRTFILVSLASTVAMMLDKSFAGTSMPLISAAAVIAIAIISSNSILYSSKNQIKGLTTSVALWTCGIIGLTIGAGLYTVSVIGYAALICCLALFPTFEIDLKNRSNHFEVHLELKNREDLQ
;
A
#
# COMPACT_ATOMS: atom_id res chain seq x y z
N MET A 1 -8.20 11.61 -22.15
CA MET A 1 -9.36 11.17 -21.34
C MET A 1 -9.46 12.14 -20.18
N ASN A 2 -10.33 13.17 -20.31
CA ASN A 2 -10.56 14.14 -19.23
C ASN A 2 -11.50 13.50 -18.22
N MET A 3 -10.94 12.75 -17.27
CA MET A 3 -11.71 12.41 -16.07
C MET A 3 -11.87 13.70 -15.26
N ASN A 4 -13.10 14.23 -15.24
CA ASN A 4 -13.46 15.30 -14.32
C ASN A 4 -13.35 14.73 -12.91
N ASP A 5 -12.23 14.99 -12.23
CA ASP A 5 -12.03 14.55 -10.84
C ASP A 5 -12.84 15.50 -9.92
N PRO A 6 -13.93 15.01 -9.28
CA PRO A 6 -14.81 15.86 -8.48
C PRO A 6 -14.10 16.48 -7.28
N ILE A 7 -13.11 15.77 -6.69
CA ILE A 7 -12.34 16.31 -5.57
C ILE A 7 -11.37 17.41 -6.07
N ALA A 8 -10.73 17.19 -7.22
CA ALA A 8 -9.88 18.23 -7.82
C ALA A 8 -10.67 19.48 -8.17
N SER A 9 -11.90 19.34 -8.65
CA SER A 9 -12.78 20.48 -8.96
C SER A 9 -13.21 21.28 -7.72
N LEU A 10 -13.41 20.60 -6.58
CA LEU A 10 -13.70 21.23 -5.29
C LEU A 10 -12.50 21.99 -4.72
N LEU A 11 -11.28 21.49 -4.94
CA LEU A 11 -10.03 22.13 -4.51
C LEU A 11 -9.67 23.34 -5.38
N GLY A 12 -10.25 23.42 -6.59
CA GLY A 12 -9.99 24.47 -7.56
C GLY A 12 -8.88 24.15 -8.57
N GLY A 13 -8.83 24.89 -9.66
CA GLY A 13 -7.93 24.63 -10.79
C GLY A 13 -6.44 24.60 -10.45
N TRP A 14 -6.03 25.29 -9.37
CA TRP A 14 -4.64 25.29 -8.90
C TRP A 14 -4.15 23.90 -8.43
N SER A 15 -5.04 23.00 -8.02
CA SER A 15 -4.69 21.65 -7.56
C SER A 15 -4.31 20.71 -8.72
N ILE A 16 -4.78 21.01 -9.94
CA ILE A 16 -4.56 20.19 -11.15
C ILE A 16 -3.20 20.51 -11.75
N GLU A 17 -2.82 21.79 -11.76
CA GLU A 17 -1.53 22.24 -12.28
C GLU A 17 -0.38 21.98 -11.29
N LEU A 18 0.85 21.86 -11.81
CA LEU A 18 2.05 21.69 -10.98
C LEU A 18 2.54 23.07 -10.50
N ASN A 19 1.90 23.58 -9.45
CA ASN A 19 2.30 24.77 -8.73
C ASN A 19 2.88 24.38 -7.36
N LEU A 20 3.65 25.27 -6.73
CA LEU A 20 4.25 25.01 -5.41
C LEU A 20 3.20 24.55 -4.37
N TYR A 21 2.03 25.18 -4.34
CA TYR A 21 0.94 24.82 -3.44
C TYR A 21 0.37 23.44 -3.75
N SER A 22 0.23 23.08 -5.03
CA SER A 22 -0.21 21.76 -5.48
C SER A 22 0.80 20.68 -5.10
N VAL A 23 2.09 20.94 -5.25
CA VAL A 23 3.15 20.01 -4.84
C VAL A 23 3.11 19.77 -3.34
N LEU A 24 3.02 20.83 -2.54
CA LEU A 24 2.90 20.72 -1.08
C LEU A 24 1.66 19.92 -0.66
N LEU A 25 0.51 20.18 -1.29
CA LEU A 25 -0.73 19.43 -1.03
C LEU A 25 -0.56 17.95 -1.33
N ARG A 26 -0.02 17.60 -2.52
CA ARG A 26 0.18 16.19 -2.93
C ARG A 26 1.12 15.45 -1.99
N VAL A 27 2.23 16.10 -1.61
CA VAL A 27 3.18 15.53 -0.65
C VAL A 27 2.51 15.34 0.72
N ALA A 28 1.79 16.33 1.23
CA ALA A 28 1.10 16.24 2.51
C ALA A 28 0.05 15.11 2.52
N VAL A 29 -0.80 15.02 1.49
CA VAL A 29 -1.82 13.96 1.36
C VAL A 29 -1.16 12.58 1.28
N SER A 30 -0.10 12.45 0.49
CA SER A 30 0.67 11.20 0.37
C SER A 30 1.22 10.73 1.72
N VAL A 31 1.85 11.64 2.46
CA VAL A 31 2.40 11.34 3.80
C VAL A 31 1.29 10.94 4.78
N VAL A 32 0.18 11.67 4.82
CA VAL A 32 -0.95 11.38 5.72
C VAL A 32 -1.56 10.01 5.42
N PHE A 33 -1.87 9.72 4.16
CA PHE A 33 -2.45 8.43 3.78
C PHE A 33 -1.50 7.26 4.10
N ALA A 34 -0.24 7.39 3.74
CA ALA A 34 0.76 6.37 4.02
C ALA A 34 1.03 6.21 5.53
N ALA A 35 0.99 7.30 6.31
CA ALA A 35 1.15 7.25 7.75
C ALA A 35 0.02 6.45 8.42
N ILE A 36 -1.23 6.66 8.02
CA ILE A 36 -2.38 5.93 8.57
C ILE A 36 -2.28 4.44 8.25
N ILE A 37 -1.96 4.08 6.98
CA ILE A 37 -1.73 2.68 6.59
C ILE A 37 -0.59 2.07 7.40
N GLY A 38 0.52 2.80 7.50
CA GLY A 38 1.71 2.37 8.24
C GLY A 38 1.47 2.20 9.74
N CYS A 39 0.66 3.07 10.36
CA CYS A 39 0.24 2.94 11.77
C CYS A 39 -0.58 1.67 11.99
N GLU A 40 -1.54 1.38 11.12
CA GLU A 40 -2.34 0.16 11.18
C GLU A 40 -1.45 -1.09 11.10
N ARG A 41 -0.48 -1.10 10.17
CA ARG A 41 0.47 -2.21 10.02
C ARG A 41 1.44 -2.34 11.19
N ALA A 42 1.98 -1.23 11.68
CA ALA A 42 2.88 -1.21 12.84
C ALA A 42 2.20 -1.70 14.12
N SER A 43 0.94 -1.31 14.34
CA SER A 43 0.13 -1.75 15.47
C SER A 43 -0.02 -3.28 15.53
N LYS A 44 -0.09 -3.95 14.39
CA LYS A 44 -0.23 -5.42 14.28
C LYS A 44 1.12 -6.16 14.16
N ARG A 45 2.25 -5.50 14.44
CA ARG A 45 3.62 -6.06 14.40
C ARG A 45 3.98 -6.75 13.08
N HIS A 46 3.62 -6.13 11.97
CA HIS A 46 3.97 -6.62 10.63
C HIS A 46 5.43 -6.31 10.25
N ALA A 47 5.94 -7.02 9.22
CA ALA A 47 7.34 -6.95 8.78
C ALA A 47 7.77 -5.55 8.29
N ALA A 48 6.88 -4.79 7.62
CA ALA A 48 7.17 -3.42 7.18
C ALA A 48 6.57 -2.40 8.17
N GLY A 49 7.40 -1.46 8.63
CA GLY A 49 7.01 -0.41 9.57
C GLY A 49 6.44 0.83 8.90
N GLN A 50 5.88 1.73 9.70
CA GLN A 50 5.27 2.99 9.26
C GLN A 50 6.17 3.81 8.33
N ARG A 51 7.46 3.92 8.64
CA ARG A 51 8.44 4.70 7.85
C ARG A 51 8.54 4.20 6.42
N THR A 52 8.51 2.88 6.21
CA THR A 52 8.61 2.27 4.89
C THR A 52 7.42 2.65 4.00
N PHE A 53 6.20 2.61 4.55
CA PHE A 53 4.99 3.02 3.82
C PHE A 53 5.04 4.49 3.42
N ILE A 54 5.45 5.38 4.33
CA ILE A 54 5.57 6.82 4.06
C ILE A 54 6.60 7.07 2.94
N LEU A 55 7.79 6.46 3.04
CA LEU A 55 8.85 6.67 2.06
C LEU A 55 8.48 6.14 0.67
N VAL A 56 7.84 4.98 0.59
CA VAL A 56 7.40 4.40 -0.69
C VAL A 56 6.32 5.27 -1.34
N SER A 57 5.32 5.70 -0.58
CA SER A 57 4.27 6.58 -1.11
C SER A 57 4.82 7.93 -1.55
N LEU A 58 5.70 8.53 -0.76
CA LEU A 58 6.36 9.80 -1.09
C LEU A 58 7.19 9.69 -2.37
N ALA A 59 8.04 8.67 -2.48
CA ALA A 59 8.86 8.44 -3.67
C ALA A 59 8.00 8.26 -4.92
N SER A 60 6.90 7.51 -4.83
CA SER A 60 5.94 7.32 -5.91
C SER A 60 5.27 8.64 -6.32
N THR A 61 4.85 9.43 -5.35
CA THR A 61 4.22 10.74 -5.59
C THR A 61 5.18 11.69 -6.32
N VAL A 62 6.43 11.74 -5.89
CA VAL A 62 7.47 12.54 -6.54
C VAL A 62 7.77 12.02 -7.95
N ALA A 63 7.91 10.70 -8.13
CA ALA A 63 8.14 10.10 -9.45
C ALA A 63 7.06 10.49 -10.47
N MET A 64 5.80 10.45 -10.05
CA MET A 64 4.69 10.84 -10.92
C MET A 64 4.63 12.34 -11.19
N MET A 65 4.99 13.18 -10.22
CA MET A 65 5.09 14.63 -10.44
C MET A 65 6.23 14.98 -11.41
N LEU A 66 7.35 14.25 -11.36
CA LEU A 66 8.44 14.39 -12.32
C LEU A 66 7.98 14.04 -13.74
N ASP A 67 7.31 12.89 -13.93
CA ASP A 67 6.76 12.53 -15.24
C ASP A 67 5.81 13.61 -15.78
N LYS A 68 4.96 14.18 -14.92
CA LYS A 68 4.07 15.27 -15.32
C LYS A 68 4.83 16.57 -15.69
N SER A 69 5.94 16.85 -15.06
CA SER A 69 6.74 18.04 -15.42
C SER A 69 7.48 17.88 -16.75
N PHE A 70 7.77 16.63 -17.15
CA PHE A 70 8.39 16.30 -18.45
C PHE A 70 7.36 15.93 -19.54
N ALA A 71 6.06 16.11 -19.30
CA ALA A 71 4.95 15.63 -20.15
C ALA A 71 4.91 16.22 -21.60
N GLY A 72 5.95 16.90 -22.07
CA GLY A 72 6.11 17.30 -23.47
C GLY A 72 6.80 16.27 -24.36
N THR A 73 7.33 15.15 -23.85
CA THR A 73 8.35 14.37 -24.58
C THR A 73 8.12 12.88 -24.69
N SER A 74 7.07 12.28 -24.22
CA SER A 74 6.76 10.85 -24.40
C SER A 74 6.29 10.13 -23.13
N MET A 75 6.32 8.81 -23.12
CA MET A 75 5.76 7.91 -22.11
C MET A 75 6.20 8.23 -20.68
N PRO A 76 5.34 7.98 -19.66
CA PRO A 76 5.66 8.17 -18.23
C PRO A 76 6.67 7.12 -17.75
N LEU A 77 7.95 7.30 -18.09
CA LEU A 77 9.02 6.32 -17.82
C LEU A 77 9.43 6.26 -16.36
N ILE A 78 9.43 7.41 -15.66
CA ILE A 78 9.87 7.49 -14.26
C ILE A 78 8.86 6.79 -13.35
N SER A 79 7.56 7.04 -13.55
CA SER A 79 6.52 6.36 -12.79
C SER A 79 6.44 4.87 -13.10
N ALA A 80 6.65 4.47 -14.37
CA ALA A 80 6.73 3.05 -14.75
C ALA A 80 7.90 2.35 -14.06
N ALA A 81 9.09 2.97 -14.05
CA ALA A 81 10.26 2.46 -13.34
C ALA A 81 10.01 2.41 -11.82
N ALA A 82 9.31 3.41 -11.27
CA ALA A 82 8.95 3.43 -9.85
C ALA A 82 8.04 2.24 -9.47
N VAL A 83 7.07 1.85 -10.31
CA VAL A 83 6.22 0.67 -10.07
C VAL A 83 7.06 -0.60 -9.97
N ILE A 84 8.04 -0.77 -10.85
CA ILE A 84 8.96 -1.93 -10.82
C ILE A 84 9.82 -1.90 -9.55
N ALA A 85 10.38 -0.74 -9.22
CA ALA A 85 11.20 -0.58 -8.02
C ALA A 85 10.40 -0.88 -6.73
N ILE A 86 9.16 -0.42 -6.64
CA ILE A 86 8.27 -0.71 -5.50
C ILE A 86 7.97 -2.21 -5.41
N ALA A 87 7.74 -2.89 -6.55
CA ALA A 87 7.53 -4.33 -6.57
C ALA A 87 8.74 -5.09 -6.01
N ILE A 88 9.95 -4.69 -6.37
CA ILE A 88 11.20 -5.27 -5.84
C ILE A 88 11.33 -5.02 -4.33
N ILE A 89 11.12 -3.77 -3.88
CA ILE A 89 11.19 -3.41 -2.45
C ILE A 89 10.12 -4.19 -1.65
N SER A 90 8.91 -4.30 -2.19
CA SER A 90 7.80 -5.00 -1.53
C SER A 90 8.08 -6.49 -1.38
N SER A 91 8.73 -7.11 -2.36
CA SER A 91 9.08 -8.54 -2.32
C SER A 91 10.00 -8.88 -1.14
N ASN A 92 10.84 -7.96 -0.71
CA ASN A 92 11.73 -8.13 0.46
C ASN A 92 10.96 -8.23 1.80
N SER A 93 9.68 -7.90 1.82
CA SER A 93 8.81 -8.07 3.01
C SER A 93 8.30 -9.50 3.18
N ILE A 94 8.51 -10.36 2.19
CA ILE A 94 8.11 -11.76 2.21
C ILE A 94 9.21 -12.59 2.86
N LEU A 95 8.86 -13.27 3.96
CA LEU A 95 9.79 -14.09 4.72
C LEU A 95 9.36 -15.56 4.66
N TYR A 96 10.30 -16.42 4.32
CA TYR A 96 10.13 -17.86 4.37
C TYR A 96 10.54 -18.39 5.76
N SER A 97 9.61 -19.00 6.47
CA SER A 97 9.89 -19.65 7.76
C SER A 97 10.34 -21.08 7.56
N SER A 98 11.20 -21.59 8.45
CA SER A 98 11.67 -22.97 8.47
C SER A 98 10.54 -24.02 8.61
N LYS A 99 9.33 -23.60 8.99
CA LYS A 99 8.11 -24.44 9.08
C LYS A 99 7.26 -24.40 7.80
N ASN A 100 7.84 -24.08 6.64
CA ASN A 100 7.15 -24.01 5.34
C ASN A 100 5.99 -22.99 5.29
N GLN A 101 6.01 -21.97 6.16
CA GLN A 101 5.01 -20.91 6.20
C GLN A 101 5.57 -19.62 5.55
N ILE A 102 4.81 -19.06 4.63
CA ILE A 102 5.11 -17.75 4.03
C ILE A 102 4.50 -16.66 4.91
N LYS A 103 5.33 -15.74 5.41
CA LYS A 103 4.90 -14.59 6.21
C LYS A 103 5.18 -13.29 5.45
N GLY A 104 4.35 -12.26 5.69
CA GLY A 104 4.56 -10.93 5.12
C GLY A 104 3.96 -10.71 3.73
N LEU A 105 3.26 -11.69 3.14
CA LEU A 105 2.64 -11.54 1.81
C LEU A 105 1.66 -10.37 1.76
N THR A 106 0.73 -10.27 2.72
CA THR A 106 -0.23 -9.16 2.82
C THR A 106 0.48 -7.82 3.00
N THR A 107 1.58 -7.78 3.76
CA THR A 107 2.37 -6.56 3.95
C THR A 107 3.06 -6.13 2.66
N SER A 108 3.60 -7.08 1.90
CA SER A 108 4.20 -6.84 0.59
C SER A 108 3.20 -6.21 -0.39
N VAL A 109 2.01 -6.82 -0.52
CA VAL A 109 0.95 -6.31 -1.39
C VAL A 109 0.44 -4.96 -0.92
N ALA A 110 0.27 -4.75 0.39
CA ALA A 110 -0.15 -3.47 0.95
C ALA A 110 0.87 -2.36 0.66
N LEU A 111 2.17 -2.65 0.75
CA LEU A 111 3.24 -1.71 0.45
C LEU A 111 3.24 -1.32 -1.04
N TRP A 112 3.09 -2.30 -1.93
CA TRP A 112 2.97 -2.06 -3.37
C TRP A 112 1.75 -1.21 -3.71
N THR A 113 0.58 -1.55 -3.14
CA THR A 113 -0.66 -0.78 -3.33
C THR A 113 -0.54 0.64 -2.79
N CYS A 114 0.12 0.84 -1.65
CA CYS A 114 0.40 2.16 -1.09
C CYS A 114 1.25 3.01 -2.06
N GLY A 115 2.23 2.42 -2.72
CA GLY A 115 3.01 3.08 -3.76
C GLY A 115 2.16 3.49 -4.97
N ILE A 116 1.25 2.62 -5.42
CA ILE A 116 0.32 2.96 -6.51
C ILE A 116 -0.61 4.13 -6.13
N ILE A 117 -1.11 4.14 -4.88
CA ILE A 117 -1.89 5.28 -4.37
C ILE A 117 -1.04 6.56 -4.39
N GLY A 118 0.24 6.48 -4.03
CA GLY A 118 1.18 7.60 -4.16
C GLY A 118 1.28 8.13 -5.59
N LEU A 119 1.33 7.25 -6.60
CA LEU A 119 1.33 7.67 -8.01
C LEU A 119 0.03 8.39 -8.39
N THR A 120 -1.14 7.92 -7.93
CA THR A 120 -2.43 8.58 -8.23
C THR A 120 -2.52 9.96 -7.59
N ILE A 121 -1.97 10.14 -6.37
CA ILE A 121 -1.86 11.44 -5.71
C ILE A 121 -0.93 12.37 -6.51
N GLY A 122 0.24 11.86 -6.93
CA GLY A 122 1.19 12.59 -7.78
C GLY A 122 0.59 13.00 -9.13
N ALA A 123 -0.29 12.17 -9.69
CA ALA A 123 -1.05 12.47 -10.90
C ALA A 123 -2.09 13.58 -10.69
N GLY A 124 -2.48 13.87 -9.45
CA GLY A 124 -3.58 14.80 -9.13
C GLY A 124 -4.97 14.17 -9.26
N LEU A 125 -5.05 12.82 -9.27
CA LEU A 125 -6.29 12.05 -9.30
C LEU A 125 -6.77 11.78 -7.88
N TYR A 126 -7.23 12.84 -7.19
CA TYR A 126 -7.56 12.76 -5.76
C TYR A 126 -8.74 11.82 -5.48
N THR A 127 -9.77 11.80 -6.33
CA THR A 127 -10.92 10.88 -6.17
C THR A 127 -10.48 9.42 -6.24
N VAL A 128 -9.65 9.07 -7.22
CA VAL A 128 -9.12 7.71 -7.36
C VAL A 128 -8.25 7.34 -6.16
N SER A 129 -7.44 8.29 -5.68
CA SER A 129 -6.57 8.10 -4.51
C SER A 129 -7.38 7.83 -3.24
N VAL A 130 -8.46 8.60 -2.99
CA VAL A 130 -9.33 8.41 -1.81
C VAL A 130 -10.07 7.08 -1.87
N ILE A 131 -10.62 6.72 -3.02
CA ILE A 131 -11.31 5.43 -3.20
C ILE A 131 -10.34 4.26 -3.01
N GLY A 132 -9.17 4.32 -3.66
CA GLY A 132 -8.15 3.28 -3.51
C GLY A 132 -7.64 3.16 -2.07
N TYR A 133 -7.43 4.29 -1.40
CA TYR A 133 -7.06 4.34 0.02
C TYR A 133 -8.13 3.72 0.92
N ALA A 134 -9.40 4.10 0.73
CA ALA A 134 -10.51 3.56 1.50
C ALA A 134 -10.66 2.04 1.31
N ALA A 135 -10.53 1.56 0.07
CA ALA A 135 -10.55 0.13 -0.25
C ALA A 135 -9.38 -0.61 0.42
N LEU A 136 -8.17 -0.05 0.37
CA LEU A 136 -7.00 -0.66 1.01
C LEU A 136 -7.17 -0.76 2.53
N ILE A 137 -7.57 0.32 3.20
CA ILE A 137 -7.82 0.31 4.65
C ILE A 137 -8.95 -0.67 5.00
N CYS A 138 -10.02 -0.71 4.23
CA CYS A 138 -11.10 -1.68 4.40
C CYS A 138 -10.56 -3.13 4.36
N CYS A 139 -9.76 -3.45 3.35
CA CYS A 139 -9.14 -4.78 3.23
C CYS A 139 -8.20 -5.10 4.41
N LEU A 140 -7.42 -4.13 4.87
CA LEU A 140 -6.42 -4.36 5.93
C LEU A 140 -7.01 -4.38 7.34
N ALA A 141 -8.09 -3.62 7.59
CA ALA A 141 -8.68 -3.47 8.91
C ALA A 141 -9.88 -4.40 9.14
N LEU A 142 -10.79 -4.54 8.15
CA LEU A 142 -12.05 -5.26 8.33
C LEU A 142 -11.92 -6.76 7.99
N PHE A 143 -11.24 -7.13 6.91
CA PHE A 143 -11.16 -8.53 6.49
C PHE A 143 -10.52 -9.47 7.53
N PRO A 144 -9.46 -9.09 8.27
CA PRO A 144 -8.91 -9.94 9.31
C PRO A 144 -9.92 -10.26 10.43
N THR A 145 -10.81 -9.33 10.74
CA THR A 145 -11.87 -9.53 11.74
C THR A 145 -12.90 -10.53 11.24
N PHE A 146 -13.32 -10.43 9.98
CA PHE A 146 -14.22 -11.39 9.34
C PHE A 146 -13.58 -12.79 9.24
N GLU A 147 -12.29 -12.87 8.94
CA GLU A 147 -11.57 -14.15 8.85
C GLU A 147 -11.54 -14.88 10.19
N ILE A 148 -11.33 -14.17 11.30
CA ILE A 148 -11.39 -14.72 12.66
C ILE A 148 -12.79 -15.23 12.98
N ASP A 149 -13.84 -14.47 12.64
CA ASP A 149 -15.23 -14.86 12.87
C ASP A 149 -15.61 -16.12 12.05
N LEU A 150 -15.19 -16.18 10.78
CA LEU A 150 -15.41 -17.34 9.92
C LEU A 150 -14.64 -18.57 10.44
N LYS A 151 -13.40 -18.40 10.89
CA LYS A 151 -12.58 -19.46 11.47
C LYS A 151 -13.18 -19.98 12.79
N ASN A 152 -13.73 -19.12 13.61
CA ASN A 152 -14.42 -19.50 14.84
C ASN A 152 -15.74 -20.24 14.58
N ARG A 153 -16.39 -20.02 13.43
CA ARG A 153 -17.60 -20.76 13.00
C ARG A 153 -17.29 -22.08 12.29
N SER A 154 -16.08 -22.23 11.74
CA SER A 154 -15.65 -23.49 11.14
C SER A 154 -15.02 -24.37 12.23
N ASN A 155 -15.61 -25.53 12.50
CA ASN A 155 -15.14 -26.54 13.47
C ASN A 155 -13.83 -27.24 13.06
N HIS A 156 -12.89 -26.54 12.41
CA HIS A 156 -11.58 -27.08 12.11
C HIS A 156 -10.62 -26.80 13.27
N PHE A 157 -10.40 -27.81 14.08
CA PHE A 157 -9.35 -27.81 15.11
C PHE A 157 -8.04 -28.26 14.47
N GLU A 158 -7.05 -27.36 14.37
CA GLU A 158 -5.67 -27.76 14.14
C GLU A 158 -5.11 -28.34 15.45
N VAL A 159 -5.01 -29.66 15.54
CA VAL A 159 -4.38 -30.35 16.66
C VAL A 159 -2.89 -30.43 16.39
N HIS A 160 -2.08 -29.61 17.07
CA HIS A 160 -0.63 -29.78 17.12
C HIS A 160 -0.30 -30.89 18.10
N LEU A 161 0.02 -32.09 17.60
CA LEU A 161 0.57 -33.20 18.39
C LEU A 161 2.09 -33.01 18.52
N GLU A 162 2.55 -32.57 19.68
CA GLU A 162 3.96 -32.63 20.06
C GLU A 162 4.23 -34.02 20.63
N LEU A 163 4.82 -34.90 19.84
CA LEU A 163 5.31 -36.22 20.33
C LEU A 163 6.60 -36.00 21.13
N LYS A 164 6.56 -36.31 22.40
CA LYS A 164 7.68 -36.15 23.33
C LYS A 164 8.75 -37.22 23.17
N ASN A 165 8.41 -38.38 22.62
CA ASN A 165 9.34 -39.49 22.35
C ASN A 165 9.02 -40.19 21.01
N ARG A 166 10.06 -40.73 20.35
CA ARG A 166 9.93 -41.47 19.09
C ARG A 166 9.17 -42.82 19.26
N GLU A 167 8.99 -43.31 20.48
CA GLU A 167 8.32 -44.55 20.80
C GLU A 167 6.78 -44.44 20.82
N ASP A 168 6.24 -43.23 20.79
CA ASP A 168 4.79 -42.96 20.77
C ASP A 168 4.18 -43.06 19.35
N LEU A 169 4.92 -43.57 18.36
CA LEU A 169 4.51 -43.76 16.96
C LEU A 169 4.11 -45.18 16.57
N GLN A 170 3.81 -46.06 17.54
CA GLN A 170 3.29 -47.42 17.26
C GLN A 170 1.78 -47.49 17.43
#